data_7b1b4e857b9252ac219d11cb1b4e68d0
#
_entry.id   7b1b4e857b9252ac219d11cb1b4e68d0
#
_cell.length_a   1.000
_cell.length_b   1.000
_cell.length_c   1.000
_cell.angle_alpha   90.00
_cell.angle_beta   90.00
_cell.angle_gamma   90.00
#
_symmetry.space_group_name_H-M   'P 1'
#
loop_
_entity.id
_entity.type
_entity.pdbx_description
1 polymer ?
#
loop_
_entity_poly.entity_id
_entity_poly.type
_entity_poly.pdbx_seq_one_letter_code
_entity_poly.pdbx_strand_id
1 'polypeptide(L)'
;MHSFAYESPNSAADALAALSAPDAMPLGGGTDLLVTIKERLIHPDLLVDLRRIPNARAITTLTDGTLRIGSAARISDIAAHPLIREQFSALAQAAQLVGTPALRNMGTIGGNLGQRPRCWYFRRGVPCVKNGATGCPAVEGENQYHAILDAGSCHAVHPSDPAVALTALDATVEISGTGGTIRTVPIAELFDGASQNPLRETSLVHGEIISALLLPESAAGGTQQYTKLMQRGAWDFALVSIAAVKRTDGEVRLVLGGVAPGPYRVNPSVEQDVASGELDDESVEALAERSLYDAEPLSKNAYKVQQAAALLKRAMHDLSRA
;
A
#
# COMPACT_ATOMS: atom_id res chain seq x y z
N MET A 1 -28.03 5.50 3.79
CA MET A 1 -27.00 5.79 2.78
C MET A 1 -27.44 7.02 2.01
N HIS A 2 -26.58 8.00 1.81
CA HIS A 2 -26.90 9.16 0.96
C HIS A 2 -27.07 8.70 -0.49
N SER A 3 -27.97 9.36 -1.24
CA SER A 3 -28.17 9.11 -2.67
C SER A 3 -27.01 9.71 -3.45
N PHE A 4 -26.49 9.03 -4.45
CA PHE A 4 -25.45 9.49 -5.34
C PHE A 4 -25.77 9.13 -6.79
N ALA A 5 -25.26 9.91 -7.73
CA ALA A 5 -25.25 9.58 -9.15
C ALA A 5 -24.14 8.56 -9.45
N TYR A 6 -24.28 7.81 -10.55
CA TYR A 6 -23.30 6.85 -11.00
C TYR A 6 -23.05 7.04 -12.49
N GLU A 7 -21.76 7.19 -12.85
CA GLU A 7 -21.29 7.24 -14.23
C GLU A 7 -20.27 6.15 -14.51
N SER A 8 -20.26 5.65 -15.73
CA SER A 8 -19.33 4.61 -16.18
C SER A 8 -18.74 4.99 -17.55
N PRO A 9 -17.79 5.93 -17.55
CA PRO A 9 -17.18 6.45 -18.78
C PRO A 9 -16.41 5.37 -19.53
N ASN A 10 -16.32 5.53 -20.86
CA ASN A 10 -15.56 4.67 -21.74
C ASN A 10 -14.19 5.25 -22.15
N SER A 11 -13.83 6.42 -21.64
CA SER A 11 -12.52 7.03 -21.85
C SER A 11 -11.97 7.63 -20.56
N ALA A 12 -10.64 7.75 -20.46
CA ALA A 12 -10.00 8.43 -19.35
C ALA A 12 -10.36 9.93 -19.31
N ALA A 13 -10.49 10.58 -20.47
CA ALA A 13 -10.85 11.99 -20.58
C ALA A 13 -12.25 12.25 -19.97
N ASP A 14 -13.25 11.42 -20.33
CA ASP A 14 -14.61 11.56 -19.78
C ASP A 14 -14.64 11.28 -18.28
N ALA A 15 -13.86 10.28 -17.82
CA ALA A 15 -13.75 9.98 -16.39
C ALA A 15 -13.17 11.15 -15.59
N LEU A 16 -12.09 11.75 -16.09
CA LEU A 16 -11.44 12.89 -15.45
C LEU A 16 -12.34 14.16 -15.50
N ALA A 17 -13.09 14.34 -16.60
CA ALA A 17 -14.08 15.41 -16.69
C ALA A 17 -15.19 15.26 -15.65
N ALA A 18 -15.73 14.04 -15.48
CA ALA A 18 -16.74 13.75 -14.45
C ALA A 18 -16.18 13.93 -13.03
N LEU A 19 -14.92 13.54 -12.79
CA LEU A 19 -14.24 13.68 -11.49
C LEU A 19 -13.86 15.14 -11.15
N SER A 20 -14.00 16.08 -12.07
CA SER A 20 -13.83 17.50 -11.77
C SER A 20 -15.00 18.10 -11.00
N ALA A 21 -16.17 17.40 -10.97
CA ALA A 21 -17.32 17.85 -10.22
C ALA A 21 -17.02 17.79 -8.69
N PRO A 22 -17.50 18.75 -7.89
CA PRO A 22 -17.40 18.68 -6.45
C PRO A 22 -17.96 17.35 -5.92
N ASP A 23 -17.31 16.79 -4.90
CA ASP A 23 -17.74 15.54 -4.24
C ASP A 23 -17.87 14.31 -5.18
N ALA A 24 -17.33 14.37 -6.40
CA ALA A 24 -17.16 13.21 -7.26
C ALA A 24 -16.00 12.32 -6.78
N MET A 25 -16.21 11.01 -6.76
CA MET A 25 -15.20 10.05 -6.33
C MET A 25 -14.98 8.92 -7.33
N PRO A 26 -13.70 8.52 -7.55
CA PRO A 26 -13.38 7.40 -8.43
C PRO A 26 -13.78 6.07 -7.80
N LEU A 27 -14.43 5.20 -8.56
CA LEU A 27 -14.84 3.87 -8.16
C LEU A 27 -14.01 2.81 -8.90
N GLY A 28 -13.22 2.06 -8.15
CA GLY A 28 -12.62 0.81 -8.60
C GLY A 28 -13.54 -0.38 -8.29
N GLY A 29 -13.06 -1.37 -7.52
CA GLY A 29 -13.86 -2.52 -7.11
C GLY A 29 -14.93 -2.24 -6.04
N GLY A 30 -14.93 -1.08 -5.43
CA GLY A 30 -15.91 -0.67 -4.41
C GLY A 30 -15.76 -1.37 -3.04
N THR A 31 -14.80 -2.26 -2.88
CA THR A 31 -14.63 -3.09 -1.67
C THR A 31 -14.23 -2.29 -0.42
N ASP A 32 -13.77 -1.06 -0.56
CA ASP A 32 -13.57 -0.10 0.52
C ASP A 32 -14.51 1.10 0.43
N LEU A 33 -14.59 1.76 -0.72
CA LEU A 33 -15.35 2.98 -0.91
C LEU A 33 -16.84 2.81 -0.55
N LEU A 34 -17.49 1.73 -1.05
CA LEU A 34 -18.92 1.51 -0.76
C LEU A 34 -19.14 1.18 0.73
N VAL A 35 -18.19 0.55 1.40
CA VAL A 35 -18.25 0.33 2.86
C VAL A 35 -18.20 1.66 3.59
N THR A 36 -17.27 2.55 3.22
CA THR A 36 -17.10 3.88 3.83
C THR A 36 -18.36 4.75 3.65
N ILE A 37 -19.01 4.66 2.47
CA ILE A 37 -20.31 5.33 2.21
C ILE A 37 -21.42 4.73 3.10
N LYS A 38 -21.49 3.40 3.23
CA LYS A 38 -22.47 2.72 4.10
C LYS A 38 -22.30 3.09 5.57
N GLU A 39 -21.07 3.25 6.01
CA GLU A 39 -20.70 3.71 7.36
C GLU A 39 -20.94 5.21 7.56
N ARG A 40 -21.38 5.95 6.51
CA ARG A 40 -21.65 7.39 6.52
C ARG A 40 -20.44 8.26 6.89
N LEU A 41 -19.25 7.80 6.55
CA LEU A 41 -18.00 8.54 6.76
C LEU A 41 -17.71 9.52 5.61
N ILE A 42 -18.27 9.25 4.44
CA ILE A 42 -18.18 10.10 3.26
C ILE A 42 -19.55 10.12 2.54
N HIS A 43 -19.79 11.19 1.82
CA HIS A 43 -21.07 11.47 1.16
C HIS A 43 -20.85 11.99 -0.26
N PRO A 44 -20.33 11.14 -1.19
CA PRO A 44 -20.11 11.57 -2.56
C PRO A 44 -21.47 11.83 -3.25
N ASP A 45 -21.51 12.83 -4.11
CA ASP A 45 -22.66 13.09 -4.98
C ASP A 45 -22.58 12.29 -6.28
N LEU A 46 -21.37 11.92 -6.72
CA LEU A 46 -21.13 11.16 -7.94
C LEU A 46 -20.08 10.08 -7.72
N LEU A 47 -20.35 8.87 -8.19
CA LEU A 47 -19.36 7.80 -8.33
C LEU A 47 -19.02 7.59 -9.81
N VAL A 48 -17.72 7.66 -10.14
CA VAL A 48 -17.21 7.47 -11.51
C VAL A 48 -16.48 6.14 -11.60
N ASP A 49 -17.07 5.17 -12.31
CA ASP A 49 -16.53 3.82 -12.45
C ASP A 49 -15.38 3.79 -13.48
N LEU A 50 -14.18 3.49 -13.01
CA LEU A 50 -12.97 3.45 -13.82
C LEU A 50 -12.74 2.12 -14.57
N ARG A 51 -13.52 1.08 -14.29
CA ARG A 51 -13.27 -0.29 -14.77
C ARG A 51 -13.54 -0.49 -16.27
N ARG A 52 -14.24 0.45 -16.92
CA ARG A 52 -14.55 0.41 -18.36
C ARG A 52 -13.58 1.20 -19.23
N ILE A 53 -12.68 1.96 -18.61
CA ILE A 53 -11.65 2.71 -19.34
C ILE A 53 -10.76 1.71 -20.09
N PRO A 54 -10.50 1.91 -21.38
CA PRO A 54 -9.61 1.04 -22.16
C PRO A 54 -8.23 0.90 -21.51
N ASN A 55 -7.70 -0.31 -21.51
CA ASN A 55 -6.41 -0.69 -20.90
C ASN A 55 -6.28 -0.47 -19.39
N ALA A 56 -7.32 0.00 -18.70
CA ALA A 56 -7.26 0.20 -17.24
C ALA A 56 -7.04 -1.12 -16.46
N ARG A 57 -7.34 -2.27 -17.07
CA ARG A 57 -7.08 -3.62 -16.50
C ARG A 57 -5.87 -4.32 -17.09
N ALA A 58 -5.25 -3.75 -18.11
CA ALA A 58 -4.19 -4.43 -18.83
C ALA A 58 -2.93 -4.58 -17.95
N ILE A 59 -2.26 -5.71 -18.08
CA ILE A 59 -0.94 -5.99 -17.55
C ILE A 59 -0.05 -6.27 -18.77
N THR A 60 0.87 -5.35 -19.08
CA THR A 60 1.64 -5.37 -20.32
C THR A 60 3.09 -4.98 -20.08
N THR A 61 4.02 -5.61 -20.80
CA THR A 61 5.41 -5.18 -20.80
C THR A 61 5.60 -4.11 -21.87
N LEU A 62 6.22 -3.00 -21.49
CA LEU A 62 6.60 -1.91 -22.39
C LEU A 62 7.89 -2.25 -23.14
N THR A 63 8.24 -1.43 -24.13
CA THR A 63 9.42 -1.64 -24.99
C THR A 63 10.76 -1.56 -24.26
N ASP A 64 10.79 -0.89 -23.11
CA ASP A 64 11.95 -0.75 -22.23
C ASP A 64 12.03 -1.83 -21.13
N GLY A 65 11.22 -2.89 -21.22
CA GLY A 65 11.15 -3.97 -20.22
C GLY A 65 10.28 -3.65 -19.00
N THR A 66 9.83 -2.41 -18.82
CA THR A 66 8.95 -2.02 -17.70
C THR A 66 7.62 -2.77 -17.76
N LEU A 67 7.19 -3.38 -16.65
CA LEU A 67 5.87 -3.97 -16.53
C LEU A 67 4.86 -2.88 -16.11
N ARG A 68 3.90 -2.60 -17.00
CA ARG A 68 2.78 -1.67 -16.74
C ARG A 68 1.55 -2.44 -16.29
N ILE A 69 1.02 -2.09 -15.12
CA ILE A 69 -0.21 -2.66 -14.55
C ILE A 69 -1.26 -1.54 -14.48
N GLY A 70 -2.33 -1.65 -15.25
CA GLY A 70 -3.44 -0.70 -15.21
C GLY A 70 -4.14 -0.70 -13.83
N SER A 71 -4.55 0.46 -13.35
CA SER A 71 -5.08 0.64 -11.99
C SER A 71 -6.35 -0.14 -11.69
N ALA A 72 -7.15 -0.50 -12.72
CA ALA A 72 -8.33 -1.33 -12.58
C ALA A 72 -8.04 -2.84 -12.70
N ALA A 73 -6.78 -3.28 -12.82
CA ALA A 73 -6.40 -4.68 -12.72
C ALA A 73 -6.86 -5.23 -11.35
N ARG A 74 -7.47 -6.41 -11.35
CA ARG A 74 -7.95 -7.03 -10.11
C ARG A 74 -6.78 -7.58 -9.32
N ILE A 75 -6.91 -7.58 -8.02
CA ILE A 75 -5.91 -8.18 -7.13
C ILE A 75 -5.74 -9.67 -7.44
N SER A 76 -6.83 -10.38 -7.80
CA SER A 76 -6.77 -11.79 -8.23
C SER A 76 -5.97 -11.99 -9.52
N ASP A 77 -6.11 -11.07 -10.48
CA ASP A 77 -5.42 -11.17 -11.76
C ASP A 77 -3.91 -10.95 -11.57
N ILE A 78 -3.52 -10.01 -10.71
CA ILE A 78 -2.12 -9.76 -10.33
C ILE A 78 -1.52 -10.99 -9.62
N ALA A 79 -2.24 -11.55 -8.63
CA ALA A 79 -1.78 -12.72 -7.88
C ALA A 79 -1.57 -13.97 -8.77
N ALA A 80 -2.36 -14.09 -9.85
CA ALA A 80 -2.33 -15.25 -10.76
C ALA A 80 -1.49 -15.02 -12.02
N HIS A 81 -1.06 -13.78 -12.32
CA HIS A 81 -0.40 -13.44 -13.57
C HIS A 81 0.97 -14.14 -13.69
N PRO A 82 1.24 -14.92 -14.75
CA PRO A 82 2.45 -15.74 -14.85
C PRO A 82 3.75 -14.92 -14.71
N LEU A 83 3.86 -13.81 -15.47
CA LEU A 83 5.04 -12.95 -15.42
C LEU A 83 5.24 -12.30 -14.05
N ILE A 84 4.16 -11.90 -13.36
CA ILE A 84 4.29 -11.32 -12.01
C ILE A 84 4.74 -12.38 -11.01
N ARG A 85 4.24 -13.60 -11.12
CA ARG A 85 4.65 -14.72 -10.27
C ARG A 85 6.11 -15.10 -10.47
N GLU A 86 6.60 -14.99 -11.69
CA GLU A 86 7.96 -15.36 -12.05
C GLU A 86 8.97 -14.23 -11.75
N GLN A 87 8.64 -12.99 -12.16
CA GLN A 87 9.60 -11.87 -12.14
C GLN A 87 9.40 -10.90 -10.98
N PHE A 88 8.20 -10.84 -10.40
CA PHE A 88 7.82 -9.91 -9.32
C PHE A 88 7.10 -10.67 -8.21
N SER A 89 7.72 -11.76 -7.74
CA SER A 89 7.08 -12.75 -6.86
C SER A 89 6.60 -12.15 -5.51
N ALA A 90 7.29 -11.14 -4.98
CA ALA A 90 6.84 -10.43 -3.78
C ALA A 90 5.47 -9.76 -3.99
N LEU A 91 5.22 -9.18 -5.16
CA LEU A 91 3.91 -8.59 -5.49
C LEU A 91 2.83 -9.65 -5.63
N ALA A 92 3.13 -10.78 -6.30
CA ALA A 92 2.19 -11.90 -6.41
C ALA A 92 1.78 -12.44 -5.04
N GLN A 93 2.75 -12.66 -4.14
CA GLN A 93 2.54 -13.13 -2.77
C GLN A 93 1.72 -12.13 -1.95
N ALA A 94 2.06 -10.84 -2.00
CA ALA A 94 1.31 -9.79 -1.33
C ALA A 94 -0.14 -9.73 -1.82
N ALA A 95 -0.36 -9.76 -3.13
CA ALA A 95 -1.69 -9.77 -3.73
C ALA A 95 -2.52 -11.00 -3.32
N GLN A 96 -1.88 -12.18 -3.20
CA GLN A 96 -2.54 -13.42 -2.78
C GLN A 96 -3.06 -13.36 -1.35
N LEU A 97 -2.41 -12.59 -0.47
CA LEU A 97 -2.75 -12.46 0.95
C LEU A 97 -3.76 -11.32 1.23
N VAL A 98 -4.20 -10.57 0.20
CA VAL A 98 -5.24 -9.55 0.37
C VAL A 98 -6.60 -10.20 0.61
N GLY A 99 -7.20 -9.94 1.77
CA GLY A 99 -8.58 -10.28 2.09
C GLY A 99 -8.99 -11.73 1.78
N THR A 100 -10.15 -11.88 1.12
CA THR A 100 -10.69 -13.16 0.65
C THR A 100 -10.61 -13.27 -0.88
N PRO A 101 -10.75 -14.48 -1.48
CA PRO A 101 -10.87 -14.63 -2.92
C PRO A 101 -11.96 -13.76 -3.53
N ALA A 102 -13.13 -13.65 -2.87
CA ALA A 102 -14.23 -12.79 -3.34
C ALA A 102 -13.83 -11.30 -3.36
N LEU A 103 -13.12 -10.83 -2.34
CA LEU A 103 -12.61 -9.45 -2.30
C LEU A 103 -11.54 -9.21 -3.37
N ARG A 104 -10.62 -10.14 -3.58
CA ARG A 104 -9.59 -10.03 -4.62
C ARG A 104 -10.16 -10.02 -6.04
N ASN A 105 -11.25 -10.74 -6.28
CA ASN A 105 -11.94 -10.79 -7.58
C ASN A 105 -12.67 -9.47 -7.91
N MET A 106 -12.93 -8.63 -6.91
CA MET A 106 -13.58 -7.32 -7.08
C MET A 106 -12.63 -6.15 -6.90
N GLY A 107 -11.75 -6.22 -5.91
CA GLY A 107 -10.79 -5.16 -5.60
C GLY A 107 -9.80 -4.93 -6.72
N THR A 108 -9.53 -3.67 -7.03
CA THR A 108 -8.55 -3.24 -8.04
C THR A 108 -7.29 -2.75 -7.36
N ILE A 109 -6.15 -2.79 -8.07
CA ILE A 109 -4.88 -2.35 -7.48
C ILE A 109 -4.89 -0.85 -7.14
N GLY A 110 -5.42 0.01 -8.02
CA GLY A 110 -5.55 1.45 -7.72
C GLY A 110 -6.44 1.71 -6.51
N GLY A 111 -7.59 1.00 -6.41
CA GLY A 111 -8.46 1.09 -5.24
C GLY A 111 -7.82 0.52 -3.96
N ASN A 112 -6.95 -0.48 -4.09
CA ASN A 112 -6.20 -1.02 -2.95
C ASN A 112 -5.14 -0.05 -2.42
N LEU A 113 -4.45 0.68 -3.31
CA LEU A 113 -3.51 1.73 -2.91
C LEU A 113 -4.22 2.95 -2.32
N GLY A 114 -5.36 3.36 -2.89
CA GLY A 114 -6.14 4.51 -2.43
C GLY A 114 -7.13 4.22 -1.30
N GLN A 115 -7.11 3.01 -0.70
CA GLN A 115 -8.06 2.66 0.36
C GLN A 115 -7.82 3.43 1.67
N ARG A 116 -8.90 3.65 2.43
CA ARG A 116 -8.85 4.29 3.74
C ARG A 116 -8.41 3.31 4.84
N PRO A 117 -7.78 3.78 5.94
CA PRO A 117 -7.32 2.90 7.02
C PRO A 117 -8.47 2.18 7.74
N ARG A 118 -8.10 1.14 8.51
CA ARG A 118 -9.04 0.32 9.28
C ARG A 118 -9.08 0.68 10.76
N CYS A 119 -8.58 1.87 11.12
CA CYS A 119 -8.69 2.40 12.47
C CYS A 119 -10.17 2.42 12.88
N TRP A 120 -10.52 1.74 13.95
CA TRP A 120 -11.93 1.66 14.41
C TRP A 120 -12.49 2.97 14.91
N TYR A 121 -11.66 3.87 15.47
CA TYR A 121 -12.11 5.21 15.84
C TYR A 121 -12.57 5.97 14.60
N PHE A 122 -11.76 5.98 13.55
CA PHE A 122 -12.13 6.57 12.27
C PHE A 122 -13.39 5.93 11.69
N ARG A 123 -13.43 4.58 11.61
CA ARG A 123 -14.53 3.84 10.97
C ARG A 123 -15.86 3.92 11.74
N ARG A 124 -15.83 4.21 13.03
CA ARG A 124 -17.04 4.44 13.85
C ARG A 124 -17.44 5.90 13.93
N GLY A 125 -16.79 6.81 13.19
CA GLY A 125 -17.10 8.23 13.19
C GLY A 125 -16.74 8.93 14.51
N VAL A 126 -15.85 8.34 15.32
CA VAL A 126 -15.38 8.99 16.55
C VAL A 126 -14.59 10.24 16.16
N PRO A 127 -14.80 11.41 16.85
CA PRO A 127 -13.98 12.59 16.61
C PRO A 127 -12.50 12.28 16.73
N CYS A 128 -11.76 12.47 15.64
CA CYS A 128 -10.30 12.23 15.57
C CYS A 128 -9.69 13.12 14.48
N VAL A 129 -8.38 13.23 14.44
CA VAL A 129 -7.67 14.06 13.45
C VAL A 129 -8.05 13.73 12.01
N LYS A 130 -8.33 12.46 11.70
CA LYS A 130 -8.75 12.00 10.37
C LYS A 130 -10.20 12.38 10.02
N ASN A 131 -11.02 12.66 11.00
CA ASN A 131 -12.37 13.19 10.87
C ASN A 131 -12.43 14.72 11.16
N GLY A 132 -11.28 15.42 11.13
CA GLY A 132 -11.20 16.87 11.30
C GLY A 132 -11.20 17.38 12.74
N ALA A 133 -11.10 16.51 13.75
CA ALA A 133 -10.91 16.90 15.15
C ALA A 133 -9.42 17.11 15.49
N THR A 134 -9.11 17.56 16.70
CA THR A 134 -7.77 18.00 17.11
C THR A 134 -6.89 16.92 17.74
N GLY A 135 -7.40 15.72 18.00
CA GLY A 135 -6.64 14.68 18.71
C GLY A 135 -6.82 13.29 18.10
N CYS A 136 -5.92 12.38 18.43
CA CYS A 136 -6.02 10.97 18.09
C CYS A 136 -6.44 10.16 19.32
N PRO A 137 -7.68 9.65 19.40
CA PRO A 137 -8.16 8.92 20.58
C PRO A 137 -7.44 7.57 20.79
N ALA A 138 -6.66 7.11 19.81
CA ALA A 138 -5.85 5.90 19.96
C ALA A 138 -4.70 6.08 20.94
N VAL A 139 -4.20 7.31 21.15
CA VAL A 139 -3.05 7.58 22.04
C VAL A 139 -3.34 7.08 23.45
N GLU A 140 -4.49 7.46 24.00
CA GLU A 140 -4.91 7.08 25.37
C GLU A 140 -5.84 5.85 25.40
N GLY A 141 -6.27 5.37 24.23
CA GLY A 141 -7.31 4.34 24.12
C GLY A 141 -6.79 2.97 23.66
N GLU A 142 -7.65 2.24 22.95
CA GLU A 142 -7.31 0.94 22.35
C GLU A 142 -6.45 1.17 21.11
N ASN A 143 -5.21 0.70 21.12
CA ASN A 143 -4.23 1.04 20.07
C ASN A 143 -3.40 -0.15 19.56
N GLN A 144 -3.78 -1.39 19.88
CA GLN A 144 -3.02 -2.60 19.56
C GLN A 144 -2.71 -2.78 18.05
N TYR A 145 -3.48 -2.17 17.14
CA TYR A 145 -3.27 -2.30 15.69
C TYR A 145 -2.70 -1.05 15.03
N HIS A 146 -2.36 -0.04 15.84
CA HIS A 146 -1.92 1.25 15.33
C HIS A 146 -0.41 1.27 15.00
N ALA A 147 0.04 2.36 14.40
CA ALA A 147 1.43 2.56 13.99
C ALA A 147 2.39 2.58 15.19
N ILE A 148 3.60 2.14 14.93
CA ILE A 148 4.75 2.19 15.85
C ILE A 148 5.91 3.00 15.25
N LEU A 149 5.81 3.38 13.98
CA LEU A 149 6.80 4.14 13.24
C LEU A 149 6.10 5.27 12.48
N ASP A 150 6.74 6.43 12.36
CA ASP A 150 6.33 7.58 11.55
C ASP A 150 4.83 7.97 11.68
N ALA A 151 4.28 7.86 12.87
CA ALA A 151 2.84 8.03 13.08
C ALA A 151 2.35 9.48 12.90
N GLY A 152 3.18 10.48 13.20
CA GLY A 152 2.77 11.88 13.22
C GLY A 152 1.57 12.11 14.16
N SER A 153 0.60 12.91 13.74
CA SER A 153 -0.61 13.18 14.53
C SER A 153 -1.69 12.09 14.42
N CYS A 154 -1.55 11.12 13.49
CA CYS A 154 -2.50 10.04 13.27
C CYS A 154 -1.80 8.68 13.27
N HIS A 155 -2.08 7.85 14.25
CA HIS A 155 -1.46 6.53 14.41
C HIS A 155 -2.12 5.42 13.56
N ALA A 156 -2.99 5.75 12.60
CA ALA A 156 -3.58 4.75 11.71
C ALA A 156 -2.53 4.21 10.73
N VAL A 157 -2.52 2.88 10.53
CA VAL A 157 -1.63 2.23 9.56
C VAL A 157 -2.28 2.12 8.18
N HIS A 158 -1.49 2.17 7.12
CA HIS A 158 -1.97 1.88 5.77
C HIS A 158 -2.16 0.36 5.58
N PRO A 159 -3.32 -0.11 5.08
CA PRO A 159 -3.64 -1.53 5.11
C PRO A 159 -3.29 -2.30 3.82
N SER A 160 -2.59 -1.68 2.87
CA SER A 160 -2.30 -2.29 1.56
C SER A 160 -1.07 -3.19 1.60
N ASP A 161 -1.26 -4.50 1.50
CA ASP A 161 -0.18 -5.47 1.31
C ASP A 161 0.58 -5.22 -0.02
N PRO A 162 -0.09 -5.01 -1.18
CA PRO A 162 0.60 -4.68 -2.43
C PRO A 162 1.44 -3.41 -2.37
N ALA A 163 1.06 -2.39 -1.60
CA ALA A 163 1.85 -1.17 -1.47
C ALA A 163 3.25 -1.46 -0.91
N VAL A 164 3.34 -2.36 0.07
CA VAL A 164 4.61 -2.78 0.68
C VAL A 164 5.52 -3.46 -0.34
N ALA A 165 4.97 -4.41 -1.10
CA ALA A 165 5.72 -5.12 -2.15
C ALA A 165 6.14 -4.17 -3.29
N LEU A 166 5.24 -3.29 -3.73
CA LEU A 166 5.52 -2.32 -4.78
C LEU A 166 6.62 -1.33 -4.38
N THR A 167 6.66 -0.92 -3.10
CA THR A 167 7.73 -0.06 -2.58
C THR A 167 9.08 -0.79 -2.59
N ALA A 168 9.11 -2.07 -2.21
CA ALA A 168 10.34 -2.87 -2.27
C ALA A 168 10.80 -3.15 -3.72
N LEU A 169 9.89 -3.09 -4.69
CA LEU A 169 10.17 -3.23 -6.11
C LEU A 169 10.47 -1.88 -6.80
N ASP A 170 10.63 -0.80 -6.05
CA ASP A 170 10.84 0.58 -6.55
C ASP A 170 9.85 0.96 -7.68
N ALA A 171 8.60 0.52 -7.55
CA ALA A 171 7.56 0.85 -8.52
C ALA A 171 7.27 2.35 -8.56
N THR A 172 6.83 2.83 -9.70
CA THR A 172 6.31 4.19 -9.87
C THR A 172 4.81 4.16 -10.16
N VAL A 173 4.13 5.25 -9.84
CA VAL A 173 2.69 5.43 -10.03
C VAL A 173 2.45 6.47 -11.09
N GLU A 174 1.74 6.10 -12.15
CA GLU A 174 1.21 7.02 -13.15
C GLU A 174 -0.11 7.59 -12.63
N ILE A 175 -0.18 8.90 -12.51
CA ILE A 175 -1.34 9.64 -12.01
C ILE A 175 -1.85 10.53 -13.13
N SER A 176 -3.13 10.37 -13.45
CA SER A 176 -3.82 11.21 -14.43
C SER A 176 -4.73 12.20 -13.71
N GLY A 177 -4.71 13.45 -14.13
CA GLY A 177 -5.50 14.54 -13.57
C GLY A 177 -6.33 15.25 -14.62
N THR A 178 -7.20 16.16 -14.17
CA THR A 178 -8.04 16.98 -15.01
C THR A 178 -7.22 17.78 -16.02
N GLY A 179 -7.80 18.07 -17.20
CA GLY A 179 -7.09 18.75 -18.28
C GLY A 179 -6.05 17.89 -19.01
N GLY A 180 -6.05 16.57 -18.79
CA GLY A 180 -5.13 15.64 -19.47
C GLY A 180 -3.72 15.65 -18.89
N THR A 181 -3.53 16.15 -17.69
CA THR A 181 -2.23 16.14 -17.00
C THR A 181 -1.86 14.70 -16.62
N ILE A 182 -0.61 14.34 -16.82
CA ILE A 182 -0.05 13.04 -16.37
C ILE A 182 1.23 13.35 -15.62
N ARG A 183 1.36 12.76 -14.43
CA ARG A 183 2.61 12.76 -13.66
C ARG A 183 2.94 11.36 -13.21
N THR A 184 4.22 11.06 -13.10
CA THR A 184 4.73 9.80 -12.58
C THR A 184 5.54 10.08 -11.33
N VAL A 185 5.25 9.37 -10.24
CA VAL A 185 5.95 9.53 -8.97
C VAL A 185 6.40 8.17 -8.46
N PRO A 186 7.53 8.07 -7.74
CA PRO A 186 7.86 6.88 -6.96
C PRO A 186 6.68 6.51 -6.05
N ILE A 187 6.43 5.22 -5.86
CA ILE A 187 5.28 4.78 -5.06
C ILE A 187 5.40 5.25 -3.59
N ALA A 188 6.60 5.41 -3.06
CA ALA A 188 6.81 5.97 -1.73
C ALA A 188 6.21 7.37 -1.61
N GLU A 189 6.40 8.22 -2.63
CA GLU A 189 5.85 9.59 -2.67
C GLU A 189 4.31 9.63 -2.77
N LEU A 190 3.68 8.53 -3.21
CA LEU A 190 2.21 8.42 -3.15
C LEU A 190 1.72 8.48 -1.69
N PHE A 191 2.50 7.95 -0.75
CA PHE A 191 2.16 7.91 0.67
C PHE A 191 2.86 9.01 1.49
N ASP A 192 3.73 9.80 0.86
CA ASP A 192 4.39 10.92 1.52
C ASP A 192 3.36 11.93 2.04
N GLY A 193 3.62 12.41 3.22
CA GLY A 193 2.74 13.35 3.89
C GLY A 193 1.52 12.74 4.58
N ALA A 194 1.29 11.42 4.52
CA ALA A 194 0.21 10.79 5.26
C ALA A 194 0.36 10.97 6.79
N SER A 195 1.58 10.99 7.31
CA SER A 195 1.90 11.34 8.70
C SER A 195 1.76 12.83 8.97
N GLN A 196 2.02 13.70 7.99
CA GLN A 196 1.95 15.15 8.10
C GLN A 196 0.52 15.69 7.90
N ASN A 197 -0.26 15.07 7.02
CA ASN A 197 -1.64 15.45 6.75
C ASN A 197 -2.60 14.28 7.03
N PRO A 198 -3.15 14.18 8.25
CA PRO A 198 -3.99 13.07 8.65
C PRO A 198 -5.32 12.94 7.88
N LEU A 199 -5.74 13.97 7.14
CA LEU A 199 -6.96 13.94 6.34
C LEU A 199 -6.81 13.10 5.07
N ARG A 200 -5.57 12.83 4.63
CA ARG A 200 -5.25 12.10 3.39
C ARG A 200 -4.45 10.83 3.70
N GLU A 201 -4.58 9.84 2.87
CA GLU A 201 -3.78 8.61 2.86
C GLU A 201 -2.73 8.63 1.74
N THR A 202 -2.94 9.47 0.74
CA THR A 202 -2.09 9.56 -0.45
C THR A 202 -1.88 11.02 -0.87
N SER A 203 -0.90 11.26 -1.72
CA SER A 203 -0.62 12.57 -2.34
C SER A 203 -1.58 12.95 -3.48
N LEU A 204 -2.59 12.10 -3.77
CA LEU A 204 -3.61 12.42 -4.78
C LEU A 204 -4.42 13.64 -4.35
N VAL A 205 -4.70 14.54 -5.31
CA VAL A 205 -5.62 15.64 -5.13
C VAL A 205 -6.96 15.36 -5.79
N HIS A 206 -7.97 16.19 -5.51
CA HIS A 206 -9.30 16.04 -6.12
C HIS A 206 -9.21 16.07 -7.65
N GLY A 207 -9.91 15.15 -8.31
CA GLY A 207 -9.87 15.02 -9.78
C GLY A 207 -8.67 14.20 -10.32
N GLU A 208 -7.75 13.76 -9.46
CA GLU A 208 -6.68 12.84 -9.86
C GLU A 208 -7.07 11.37 -9.62
N ILE A 209 -6.58 10.51 -10.51
CA ILE A 209 -6.70 9.05 -10.40
C ILE A 209 -5.34 8.38 -10.59
N ILE A 210 -5.12 7.28 -9.92
CA ILE A 210 -4.05 6.34 -10.30
C ILE A 210 -4.48 5.71 -11.63
N SER A 211 -3.70 5.88 -12.68
CA SER A 211 -3.97 5.30 -14.00
C SER A 211 -3.21 3.99 -14.23
N ALA A 212 -1.98 3.89 -13.74
CA ALA A 212 -1.20 2.66 -13.81
C ALA A 212 -0.11 2.60 -12.72
N LEU A 213 0.47 1.42 -12.59
CA LEU A 213 1.72 1.16 -11.86
C LEU A 213 2.76 0.69 -12.87
N LEU A 214 3.98 1.13 -12.67
CA LEU A 214 5.12 0.81 -13.51
C LEU A 214 6.19 0.15 -12.64
N LEU A 215 6.53 -1.11 -12.94
CA LEU A 215 7.59 -1.83 -12.27
C LEU A 215 8.79 -1.85 -13.21
N PRO A 216 9.94 -1.31 -12.79
CA PRO A 216 11.12 -1.25 -13.66
C PRO A 216 11.66 -2.65 -13.94
N GLU A 217 12.24 -2.87 -15.12
CA GLU A 217 12.89 -4.12 -15.48
C GLU A 217 13.98 -4.51 -14.46
N SER A 218 14.70 -3.54 -13.90
CA SER A 218 15.74 -3.76 -12.89
C SER A 218 15.23 -4.42 -11.60
N ALA A 219 13.92 -4.36 -11.33
CA ALA A 219 13.31 -5.03 -10.17
C ALA A 219 12.81 -6.45 -10.50
N ALA A 220 12.95 -6.89 -11.76
CA ALA A 220 12.53 -8.22 -12.19
C ALA A 220 13.53 -9.30 -11.74
N GLY A 221 13.02 -10.45 -11.32
CA GLY A 221 13.86 -11.58 -10.90
C GLY A 221 14.52 -11.38 -9.54
N GLY A 222 15.67 -12.03 -9.34
CA GLY A 222 16.34 -12.06 -8.03
C GLY A 222 15.56 -12.83 -6.98
N THR A 223 15.90 -12.62 -5.71
CA THR A 223 15.21 -13.23 -4.57
C THR A 223 14.20 -12.26 -3.98
N GLN A 224 12.94 -12.63 -4.01
CA GLN A 224 11.85 -11.77 -3.57
C GLN A 224 10.88 -12.54 -2.68
N GLN A 225 10.51 -11.96 -1.54
CA GLN A 225 9.53 -12.55 -0.64
C GLN A 225 8.62 -11.48 -0.02
N TYR A 226 7.39 -11.90 0.30
CA TYR A 226 6.46 -11.14 1.11
C TYR A 226 5.94 -12.01 2.25
N THR A 227 6.13 -11.57 3.47
CA THR A 227 5.66 -12.26 4.68
C THR A 227 4.72 -11.38 5.46
N LYS A 228 3.59 -11.96 5.92
CA LYS A 228 2.53 -11.25 6.65
C LYS A 228 2.16 -11.99 7.92
N LEU A 229 2.28 -11.31 9.05
CA LEU A 229 1.76 -11.79 10.33
C LEU A 229 0.33 -11.30 10.52
N MET A 230 -0.56 -12.22 10.87
CA MET A 230 -1.99 -11.99 11.04
C MET A 230 -2.48 -12.68 12.32
N GLN A 231 -3.55 -12.20 12.94
CA GLN A 231 -4.21 -12.90 14.05
C GLN A 231 -4.95 -14.15 13.60
N ARG A 232 -5.51 -14.12 12.39
CA ARG A 232 -6.23 -15.22 11.76
C ARG A 232 -5.50 -15.68 10.51
N GLY A 233 -5.62 -16.94 10.15
CA GLY A 233 -4.95 -17.51 8.99
C GLY A 233 -5.46 -17.00 7.63
N ALA A 234 -6.58 -16.30 7.60
CA ALA A 234 -7.16 -15.69 6.39
C ALA A 234 -8.06 -14.51 6.73
N TRP A 235 -8.29 -13.66 5.73
CA TRP A 235 -9.17 -12.50 5.82
C TRP A 235 -8.82 -11.58 6.99
N ASP A 236 -7.56 -11.21 7.04
CA ASP A 236 -7.06 -10.31 8.07
C ASP A 236 -6.09 -9.29 7.49
N PHE A 237 -5.95 -8.15 8.18
CA PHE A 237 -4.92 -7.17 7.88
C PHE A 237 -3.61 -7.57 8.56
N ALA A 238 -2.50 -7.05 8.05
CA ALA A 238 -1.22 -7.29 8.68
C ALA A 238 -1.19 -6.68 10.09
N LEU A 239 -0.76 -7.46 11.08
CA LEU A 239 -0.21 -6.91 12.31
C LEU A 239 1.12 -6.24 11.97
N VAL A 240 1.99 -7.00 11.32
CA VAL A 240 3.22 -6.56 10.67
C VAL A 240 3.41 -7.38 9.41
N SER A 241 3.94 -6.80 8.37
CA SER A 241 4.38 -7.51 7.17
C SER A 241 5.72 -6.98 6.69
N ILE A 242 6.40 -7.74 5.85
CA ILE A 242 7.64 -7.33 5.21
C ILE A 242 7.66 -7.78 3.75
N ALA A 243 8.10 -6.89 2.87
CA ALA A 243 8.61 -7.24 1.55
C ALA A 243 10.12 -7.13 1.57
N ALA A 244 10.80 -8.18 1.18
CA ALA A 244 12.24 -8.27 1.10
C ALA A 244 12.65 -8.68 -0.31
N VAL A 245 13.49 -7.90 -0.93
CA VAL A 245 13.92 -8.05 -2.32
C VAL A 245 15.43 -7.94 -2.39
N LYS A 246 16.09 -8.93 -2.96
CA LYS A 246 17.49 -8.87 -3.42
C LYS A 246 17.48 -8.98 -4.94
N ARG A 247 17.84 -7.91 -5.61
CA ARG A 247 17.87 -7.80 -7.06
C ARG A 247 19.01 -8.63 -7.66
N THR A 248 18.96 -8.82 -8.96
CA THR A 248 20.01 -9.52 -9.72
C THR A 248 21.34 -8.77 -9.73
N ASP A 249 21.36 -7.46 -9.52
CA ASP A 249 22.55 -6.63 -9.35
C ASP A 249 23.09 -6.61 -7.91
N GLY A 250 22.43 -7.32 -6.98
CA GLY A 250 22.79 -7.42 -5.57
C GLY A 250 22.14 -6.37 -4.66
N GLU A 251 21.46 -5.35 -5.20
CA GLU A 251 20.76 -4.37 -4.37
C GLU A 251 19.66 -5.02 -3.52
N VAL A 252 19.56 -4.59 -2.27
CA VAL A 252 18.55 -5.07 -1.30
C VAL A 252 17.53 -3.98 -1.00
N ARG A 253 16.28 -4.40 -0.83
CA ARG A 253 15.18 -3.56 -0.36
C ARG A 253 14.42 -4.29 0.73
N LEU A 254 14.21 -3.61 1.86
CA LEU A 254 13.44 -4.11 3.01
C LEU A 254 12.35 -3.10 3.36
N VAL A 255 11.11 -3.49 3.20
CA VAL A 255 9.96 -2.61 3.43
C VAL A 255 8.96 -3.27 4.38
N LEU A 256 8.65 -2.60 5.48
CA LEU A 256 7.68 -3.04 6.47
C LEU A 256 6.28 -2.49 6.15
N GLY A 257 5.25 -3.28 6.46
CA GLY A 257 3.85 -2.89 6.40
C GLY A 257 3.12 -3.12 7.72
N GLY A 258 2.00 -2.43 7.91
CA GLY A 258 1.21 -2.49 9.14
C GLY A 258 1.86 -1.77 10.34
N VAL A 259 2.94 -1.04 10.15
CA VAL A 259 3.72 -0.38 11.21
C VAL A 259 3.69 1.15 11.14
N ALA A 260 3.30 1.73 10.01
CA ALA A 260 3.33 3.16 9.73
C ALA A 260 2.11 3.60 8.91
N PRO A 261 1.86 4.90 8.75
CA PRO A 261 0.80 5.45 7.89
C PRO A 261 0.95 5.14 6.40
N GLY A 262 2.14 4.72 5.97
CA GLY A 262 2.48 4.20 4.63
C GLY A 262 3.36 2.96 4.73
N PRO A 263 3.81 2.38 3.59
CA PRO A 263 4.89 1.42 3.58
C PRO A 263 6.16 2.05 4.16
N TYR A 264 6.81 1.36 5.10
CA TYR A 264 8.01 1.86 5.78
C TYR A 264 9.25 1.15 5.26
N ARG A 265 10.05 1.84 4.45
CA ARG A 265 11.35 1.33 4.01
C ARG A 265 12.37 1.53 5.12
N VAL A 266 13.13 0.49 5.44
CA VAL A 266 14.21 0.61 6.42
C VAL A 266 15.31 1.55 5.92
N ASN A 267 16.18 2.00 6.83
CA ASN A 267 17.26 2.89 6.47
C ASN A 267 18.15 2.26 5.35
N PRO A 268 18.43 2.97 4.26
CA PRO A 268 19.24 2.46 3.15
C PRO A 268 20.62 1.93 3.57
N SER A 269 21.21 2.43 4.67
CA SER A 269 22.47 1.89 5.20
C SER A 269 22.31 0.45 5.71
N VAL A 270 21.16 0.09 6.28
CA VAL A 270 20.87 -1.30 6.65
C VAL A 270 20.78 -2.19 5.41
N GLU A 271 20.07 -1.72 4.38
CA GLU A 271 19.97 -2.46 3.11
C GLU A 271 21.33 -2.69 2.45
N GLN A 272 22.24 -1.69 2.50
CA GLN A 272 23.61 -1.80 2.03
C GLN A 272 24.44 -2.83 2.82
N ASP A 273 24.30 -2.83 4.17
CA ASP A 273 24.99 -3.80 5.01
C ASP A 273 24.47 -5.22 4.72
N VAL A 274 23.17 -5.40 4.51
CA VAL A 274 22.60 -6.70 4.11
C VAL A 274 23.08 -7.13 2.72
N ALA A 275 23.26 -6.20 1.79
CA ALA A 275 23.73 -6.47 0.44
C ALA A 275 25.23 -6.86 0.40
N SER A 276 26.02 -6.43 1.38
CA SER A 276 27.49 -6.50 1.34
C SER A 276 28.08 -7.88 1.69
N GLY A 277 27.31 -8.85 2.25
CA GLY A 277 27.89 -10.12 2.55
C GLY A 277 27.09 -11.09 3.41
N GLU A 278 27.79 -12.14 3.84
CA GLU A 278 27.25 -13.13 4.78
C GLU A 278 27.03 -12.49 6.15
N LEU A 279 25.83 -12.66 6.67
CA LEU A 279 25.42 -12.13 7.97
C LEU A 279 25.37 -13.26 9.00
N ASP A 280 26.06 -13.07 10.11
CA ASP A 280 25.88 -13.90 11.30
C ASP A 280 24.69 -13.41 12.15
N ASP A 281 24.33 -14.18 13.15
CA ASP A 281 23.17 -13.89 14.00
C ASP A 281 23.33 -12.57 14.78
N GLU A 282 24.56 -12.21 15.18
CA GLU A 282 24.84 -10.96 15.90
C GLU A 282 24.66 -9.73 15.00
N SER A 283 25.19 -9.80 13.79
CA SER A 283 25.03 -8.74 12.77
C SER A 283 23.55 -8.53 12.42
N VAL A 284 22.81 -9.62 12.22
CA VAL A 284 21.36 -9.57 11.91
C VAL A 284 20.56 -8.96 13.06
N GLU A 285 20.90 -9.29 14.31
CA GLU A 285 20.26 -8.68 15.49
C GLU A 285 20.48 -7.16 15.51
N ALA A 286 21.73 -6.72 15.37
CA ALA A 286 22.10 -5.31 15.35
C ALA A 286 21.44 -4.53 14.20
N LEU A 287 21.32 -5.13 13.01
CA LEU A 287 20.65 -4.54 11.86
C LEU A 287 19.15 -4.41 12.07
N ALA A 288 18.52 -5.41 12.70
CA ALA A 288 17.09 -5.36 13.02
C ALA A 288 16.80 -4.29 14.08
N GLU A 289 17.62 -4.15 15.12
CA GLU A 289 17.51 -3.08 16.11
C GLU A 289 17.68 -1.71 15.47
N ARG A 290 18.69 -1.54 14.60
CA ARG A 290 18.93 -0.28 13.88
C ARG A 290 17.76 0.08 12.96
N SER A 291 17.09 -0.90 12.36
CA SER A 291 15.92 -0.68 11.50
C SER A 291 14.70 -0.16 12.27
N LEU A 292 14.63 -0.40 13.57
CA LEU A 292 13.50 -0.07 14.42
C LEU A 292 13.85 0.96 15.51
N TYR A 293 15.00 1.63 15.38
CA TYR A 293 15.51 2.57 16.38
C TYR A 293 14.51 3.70 16.70
N ASP A 294 13.81 4.21 15.69
CA ASP A 294 12.83 5.29 15.82
C ASP A 294 11.41 4.77 16.15
N ALA A 295 11.27 3.53 16.59
CA ALA A 295 9.96 2.99 16.93
C ALA A 295 9.41 3.60 18.23
N GLU A 296 8.21 4.19 18.14
CA GLU A 296 7.48 4.81 19.24
C GLU A 296 6.13 4.09 19.45
N PRO A 297 6.15 2.92 20.10
CA PRO A 297 4.92 2.18 20.34
C PRO A 297 4.03 2.86 21.38
N LEU A 298 2.72 2.78 21.20
CA LEU A 298 1.72 3.17 22.17
C LEU A 298 1.57 2.07 23.25
N SER A 299 0.69 2.31 24.23
CA SER A 299 0.54 1.46 25.41
C SER A 299 0.22 -0.01 25.17
N LYS A 300 -0.35 -0.37 23.99
CA LYS A 300 -0.83 -1.74 23.70
C LYS A 300 -0.25 -2.34 22.42
N ASN A 301 0.68 -1.68 21.73
CA ASN A 301 1.21 -2.15 20.46
C ASN A 301 2.75 -2.38 20.42
N ALA A 302 3.42 -2.35 21.59
CA ALA A 302 4.86 -2.63 21.70
C ALA A 302 5.25 -4.03 21.16
N TYR A 303 4.35 -5.01 21.19
CA TYR A 303 4.56 -6.34 20.62
C TYR A 303 4.89 -6.31 19.12
N LYS A 304 4.43 -5.27 18.38
CA LYS A 304 4.71 -5.11 16.95
C LYS A 304 6.19 -4.85 16.67
N VAL A 305 6.90 -4.21 17.62
CA VAL A 305 8.36 -4.00 17.50
C VAL A 305 9.07 -5.36 17.47
N GLN A 306 8.70 -6.27 18.39
CA GLN A 306 9.27 -7.62 18.42
C GLN A 306 8.92 -8.43 17.17
N GLN A 307 7.68 -8.30 16.67
CA GLN A 307 7.26 -8.96 15.45
C GLN A 307 7.99 -8.42 14.21
N ALA A 308 8.19 -7.10 14.13
CA ALA A 308 8.94 -6.46 13.05
C ALA A 308 10.41 -6.90 13.07
N ALA A 309 11.05 -6.92 14.24
CA ALA A 309 12.41 -7.42 14.39
C ALA A 309 12.54 -8.89 13.96
N ALA A 310 11.60 -9.74 14.35
CA ALA A 310 11.62 -11.16 13.95
C ALA A 310 11.47 -11.34 12.43
N LEU A 311 10.59 -10.56 11.77
CA LEU A 311 10.46 -10.59 10.31
C LEU A 311 11.70 -10.05 9.59
N LEU A 312 12.28 -8.96 10.08
CA LEU A 312 13.52 -8.40 9.55
C LEU A 312 14.66 -9.41 9.63
N LYS A 313 14.90 -10.00 10.81
CA LYS A 313 15.93 -11.01 11.02
C LYS A 313 15.79 -12.18 10.04
N ARG A 314 14.58 -12.74 9.95
CA ARG A 314 14.31 -13.83 9.02
C ARG A 314 14.57 -13.43 7.57
N ALA A 315 14.07 -12.25 7.14
CA ALA A 315 14.25 -11.77 5.78
C ALA A 315 15.73 -11.55 5.44
N MET A 316 16.51 -10.97 6.36
CA MET A 316 17.96 -10.77 6.17
C MET A 316 18.72 -12.10 6.03
N HIS A 317 18.40 -13.09 6.86
CA HIS A 317 18.98 -14.43 6.72
C HIS A 317 18.61 -15.10 5.40
N ASP A 318 17.34 -14.99 4.98
CA ASP A 318 16.90 -15.58 3.71
C ASP A 318 17.61 -14.93 2.51
N LEU A 319 17.79 -13.58 2.54
CA LEU A 319 18.48 -12.85 1.47
C LEU A 319 20.00 -13.05 1.48
N SER A 320 20.65 -13.22 2.63
CA SER A 320 22.09 -13.46 2.71
C SER A 320 22.52 -14.82 2.16
N ARG A 321 21.59 -15.80 2.18
CA ARG A 321 21.82 -17.18 1.67
C ARG A 321 21.44 -17.37 0.19
N ALA A 322 20.80 -16.37 -0.41
CA ALA A 322 20.35 -16.36 -1.80
C ALA A 322 21.37 -15.63 -2.69
#